data_092643a163107f1dbcc8bcb5dd07547d
#
_entry.id   092643a163107f1dbcc8bcb5dd07547d
#
_cell.length_a   1.000
_cell.length_b   1.000
_cell.length_c   1.000
_cell.angle_alpha   90.00
_cell.angle_beta   90.00
_cell.angle_gamma   90.00
#
_symmetry.space_group_name_H-M   'P 1'
#
loop_
_entity.id
_entity.type
_entity.pdbx_description
1 polymer ?
#
loop_
_entity_poly.entity_id
_entity_poly.type
_entity_poly.pdbx_seq_one_letter_code
_entity_poly.pdbx_strand_id
1 'polypeptide(L)'
;MRQGRTDEAHSLTEKIGKLINDHQSKLYSKVNTFDTRSLWAAVKGKTRSKQHTADLGTVDMINEYFAEIATDPTCNPVAVASYIHQLDESSTFEEFSEFQIWKMLDKQKKTAAGPDEIPYWIFNKCSFEISAVVTYMINKSLRDGKPPNSWKHAVITPIPKVAKPQTVNELRPISVTSILSRLTERLIVRHYLIPAFPPGYLDDQFAFRPTGSTTAALAYTLHYVTRFLEDNKFVRVLLIDYSKAFDSVNHEILLNKLTALPLPQFVINWIANYLTGRTQAVCSQRQMSKVLHISQSIVQGSGLGPYLYLIMASDLKTLSKMNKLCKYADDKTLISPSNSDISFEDEFRHILQWSKDNKLRLNFSKTQEIVFKRPGPGSRMLNLPPPLENIERVNSVKLLGCVLTDGLTGAKHVDFILNIVNQRLYLLNYFKAHGMNIHGLTLVFDAIVVSRIMYAMQAVSFLVNQADIVRINAVFKKAHRWGLTTKLLRFENLATQADAKLFRALKNKDHCLHQLLPDKRTNYSLNLRKRGHDYCLPELQTELHKSSFINRCLFKFV
;
A
#
# COMPACT_ATOMS: atom_id res chain seq x y z
N MET A 1 48.17 -7.84 -40.45
CA MET A 1 47.15 -6.75 -40.38
C MET A 1 45.92 -7.06 -39.48
N ARG A 2 45.37 -8.27 -39.42
CA ARG A 2 44.21 -8.55 -38.51
C ARG A 2 44.58 -8.57 -37.03
N GLN A 3 45.75 -9.08 -36.61
CA GLN A 3 46.20 -9.13 -35.22
C GLN A 3 46.41 -7.73 -34.61
N GLY A 4 47.05 -6.79 -35.35
CA GLY A 4 47.27 -5.43 -34.86
C GLY A 4 45.99 -4.62 -34.58
N ARG A 5 44.89 -4.86 -35.33
CA ARG A 5 43.59 -4.24 -35.10
C ARG A 5 42.86 -4.79 -33.85
N THR A 6 43.08 -6.06 -33.49
CA THR A 6 42.55 -6.66 -32.26
C THR A 6 43.28 -6.12 -31.03
N ASP A 7 44.59 -5.93 -31.09
CA ASP A 7 45.39 -5.38 -29.98
C ASP A 7 45.06 -3.89 -29.73
N GLU A 8 44.92 -3.10 -30.81
CA GLU A 8 44.44 -1.71 -30.71
C GLU A 8 43.02 -1.62 -30.10
N ALA A 9 42.10 -2.49 -30.52
CA ALA A 9 40.74 -2.54 -29.97
C ALA A 9 40.74 -2.93 -28.48
N HIS A 10 41.58 -3.88 -28.08
CA HIS A 10 41.76 -4.24 -26.64
C HIS A 10 42.34 -3.07 -25.83
N SER A 11 43.41 -2.40 -26.33
CA SER A 11 43.98 -1.26 -25.68
C SER A 11 42.98 -0.10 -25.52
N LEU A 12 42.19 0.15 -26.57
CA LEU A 12 41.14 1.18 -26.53
C LEU A 12 40.03 0.83 -25.51
N THR A 13 39.62 -0.43 -25.47
CA THR A 13 38.63 -0.93 -24.51
C THR A 13 39.11 -0.79 -23.07
N GLU A 14 40.38 -1.09 -22.80
CA GLU A 14 40.99 -0.87 -21.48
C GLU A 14 41.06 0.63 -21.09
N LYS A 15 41.47 1.50 -22.04
CA LYS A 15 41.48 2.96 -21.79
C LYS A 15 40.09 3.51 -21.50
N ILE A 16 39.09 3.11 -22.30
CA ILE A 16 37.70 3.49 -22.06
C ILE A 16 37.21 2.96 -20.70
N GLY A 17 37.54 1.71 -20.35
CA GLY A 17 37.22 1.13 -19.06
C GLY A 17 37.82 1.91 -17.88
N LYS A 18 39.09 2.31 -17.98
CA LYS A 18 39.73 3.18 -16.97
C LYS A 18 39.06 4.54 -16.84
N LEU A 19 38.79 5.23 -17.95
CA LEU A 19 38.10 6.52 -17.95
C LEU A 19 36.69 6.44 -17.33
N ILE A 20 35.92 5.40 -17.62
CA ILE A 20 34.62 5.17 -17.04
C ILE A 20 34.75 4.95 -15.53
N ASN A 21 35.69 4.11 -15.09
CA ASN A 21 35.93 3.84 -13.67
C ASN A 21 36.38 5.10 -12.91
N ASP A 22 37.27 5.89 -13.48
CA ASP A 22 37.75 7.14 -12.90
C ASP A 22 36.63 8.16 -12.79
N HIS A 23 35.80 8.29 -13.81
CA HIS A 23 34.60 9.16 -13.76
C HIS A 23 33.63 8.74 -12.69
N GLN A 24 33.32 7.44 -12.60
CA GLN A 24 32.44 6.90 -11.57
C GLN A 24 33.03 7.06 -10.15
N SER A 25 34.32 6.83 -9.98
CA SER A 25 35.01 7.03 -8.70
C SER A 25 34.96 8.50 -8.25
N LYS A 26 35.17 9.43 -9.19
CA LYS A 26 35.01 10.89 -8.91
C LYS A 26 33.56 11.25 -8.55
N LEU A 27 32.57 10.57 -9.16
CA LEU A 27 31.15 10.79 -8.87
C LEU A 27 30.80 10.34 -7.45
N TYR A 28 31.16 9.11 -7.08
CA TYR A 28 30.78 8.53 -5.79
C TYR A 28 31.60 9.05 -4.60
N SER A 29 32.87 9.40 -4.81
CA SER A 29 33.69 10.03 -3.76
C SER A 29 33.24 11.44 -3.39
N LYS A 30 32.60 12.15 -4.33
CA LYS A 30 32.05 13.51 -4.11
C LYS A 30 30.60 13.50 -3.62
N VAL A 31 29.94 12.35 -3.52
CA VAL A 31 28.59 12.29 -3.01
C VAL A 31 28.56 12.75 -1.56
N ASN A 32 27.84 13.84 -1.30
CA ASN A 32 27.59 14.28 0.06
C ASN A 32 26.65 13.28 0.75
N THR A 33 27.20 12.39 1.56
CA THR A 33 26.46 11.33 2.25
C THR A 33 25.59 11.84 3.40
N PHE A 34 25.79 13.10 3.82
CA PHE A 34 24.91 13.80 4.76
C PHE A 34 23.67 14.39 4.05
N ASP A 35 23.73 14.61 2.72
CA ASP A 35 22.56 14.93 1.90
C ASP A 35 21.94 13.66 1.32
N THR A 36 20.82 13.25 1.90
CA THR A 36 20.05 12.08 1.46
C THR A 36 19.63 12.16 0.00
N ARG A 37 19.42 13.35 -0.54
CA ARG A 37 19.03 13.58 -1.95
C ARG A 37 20.16 13.25 -2.90
N SER A 38 21.36 13.74 -2.63
CA SER A 38 22.59 13.46 -3.39
C SER A 38 22.92 11.96 -3.38
N LEU A 39 22.84 11.34 -2.18
CA LEU A 39 23.06 9.91 -2.00
C LEU A 39 22.09 9.08 -2.85
N TRP A 40 20.79 9.36 -2.78
CA TRP A 40 19.80 8.62 -3.55
C TRP A 40 19.81 8.91 -5.05
N ALA A 41 20.27 10.08 -5.49
CA ALA A 41 20.50 10.37 -6.90
C ALA A 41 21.61 9.47 -7.47
N ALA A 42 22.72 9.31 -6.73
CA ALA A 42 23.82 8.42 -7.10
C ALA A 42 23.39 6.95 -7.15
N VAL A 43 22.64 6.46 -6.15
CA VAL A 43 22.09 5.10 -6.12
C VAL A 43 21.13 4.86 -7.28
N LYS A 44 20.19 5.76 -7.53
CA LYS A 44 19.21 5.66 -8.62
C LYS A 44 19.87 5.71 -10.00
N GLY A 45 20.93 6.47 -10.18
CA GLY A 45 21.67 6.53 -11.43
C GLY A 45 22.17 5.15 -11.89
N LYS A 46 22.54 4.27 -10.92
CA LYS A 46 23.00 2.90 -11.25
C LYS A 46 21.86 1.87 -11.31
N THR A 47 20.80 2.07 -10.52
CA THR A 47 19.70 1.09 -10.42
C THR A 47 18.62 1.30 -11.48
N ARG A 48 18.56 2.49 -12.08
CA ARG A 48 17.67 2.72 -13.23
C ARG A 48 18.22 1.97 -14.44
N SER A 49 17.62 0.84 -14.77
CA SER A 49 17.64 0.39 -16.16
C SER A 49 17.08 1.55 -17.00
N LYS A 50 17.73 1.88 -18.12
CA LYS A 50 17.12 2.74 -19.14
C LYS A 50 15.76 2.09 -19.41
N GLN A 51 14.68 2.78 -19.02
CA GLN A 51 13.34 2.35 -19.41
C GLN A 51 13.33 2.46 -20.94
N HIS A 52 13.59 1.35 -21.61
CA HIS A 52 13.12 1.19 -22.96
C HIS A 52 11.61 1.17 -22.86
N THR A 53 10.99 2.32 -23.09
CA THR A 53 9.57 2.36 -23.42
C THR A 53 9.43 1.54 -24.68
N ALA A 54 8.89 0.32 -24.56
CA ALA A 54 8.35 -0.36 -25.72
C ALA A 54 7.43 0.65 -26.42
N ASP A 55 7.42 0.65 -27.72
CA ASP A 55 6.48 1.47 -28.48
C ASP A 55 5.08 0.89 -28.25
N LEU A 56 4.40 1.43 -27.22
CA LEU A 56 3.06 1.00 -26.83
C LEU A 56 1.97 1.79 -27.58
N GLY A 57 2.34 2.47 -28.66
CA GLY A 57 1.46 3.30 -29.46
C GLY A 57 1.50 4.79 -29.08
N THR A 58 0.64 5.57 -29.71
CA THR A 58 0.55 7.01 -29.49
C THR A 58 -0.06 7.35 -28.14
N VAL A 59 0.19 8.56 -27.64
CA VAL A 59 -0.42 9.04 -26.39
C VAL A 59 -1.95 9.07 -26.48
N ASP A 60 -2.51 9.27 -27.66
CA ASP A 60 -3.96 9.23 -27.89
C ASP A 60 -4.50 7.80 -27.73
N MET A 61 -3.86 6.78 -28.30
CA MET A 61 -4.25 5.36 -28.11
C MET A 61 -4.21 4.95 -26.64
N ILE A 62 -3.19 5.38 -25.90
CA ILE A 62 -3.08 5.10 -24.47
C ILE A 62 -4.21 5.81 -23.69
N ASN A 63 -4.55 7.04 -24.07
CA ASN A 63 -5.64 7.79 -23.44
C ASN A 63 -7.01 7.19 -23.76
N GLU A 64 -7.26 6.78 -24.98
CA GLU A 64 -8.50 6.10 -25.39
C GLU A 64 -8.69 4.82 -24.58
N TYR A 65 -7.66 4.00 -24.44
CA TYR A 65 -7.71 2.80 -23.60
C TYR A 65 -8.01 3.10 -22.13
N PHE A 66 -7.41 4.15 -21.56
CA PHE A 66 -7.70 4.51 -20.16
C PHE A 66 -9.10 5.13 -20.01
N ALA A 67 -9.55 5.90 -21.00
CA ALA A 67 -10.88 6.49 -21.00
C ALA A 67 -11.98 5.43 -21.16
N GLU A 68 -11.78 4.42 -22.01
CA GLU A 68 -12.69 3.29 -22.16
C GLU A 68 -12.97 2.59 -20.82
N ILE A 69 -11.90 2.35 -20.02
CA ILE A 69 -12.05 1.73 -18.71
C ILE A 69 -12.75 2.65 -17.71
N ALA A 70 -12.49 3.95 -17.80
CA ALA A 70 -13.03 4.98 -16.90
C ALA A 70 -14.38 5.54 -17.38
N THR A 71 -15.04 4.85 -18.32
CA THR A 71 -16.34 5.25 -18.85
C THR A 71 -17.32 4.10 -18.70
N ASP A 72 -18.40 4.33 -17.98
CA ASP A 72 -19.54 3.42 -17.89
C ASP A 72 -20.60 3.86 -18.92
N PRO A 73 -20.84 3.09 -19.99
CA PRO A 73 -21.85 3.45 -20.99
C PRO A 73 -23.29 3.43 -20.41
N THR A 74 -23.49 2.80 -19.27
CA THR A 74 -24.78 2.78 -18.55
C THR A 74 -24.88 3.89 -17.49
N CYS A 75 -23.87 4.74 -17.36
CA CYS A 75 -23.88 5.85 -16.40
C CYS A 75 -25.01 6.83 -16.75
N ASN A 76 -25.87 7.09 -15.77
CA ASN A 76 -26.90 8.13 -15.88
C ASN A 76 -26.40 9.43 -15.20
N PRO A 77 -25.98 10.45 -15.96
CA PRO A 77 -25.53 11.71 -15.36
C PRO A 77 -26.61 12.39 -14.52
N VAL A 78 -27.88 12.19 -14.85
CA VAL A 78 -29.02 12.74 -14.09
C VAL A 78 -29.12 12.07 -12.72
N ALA A 79 -28.91 10.76 -12.65
CA ALA A 79 -28.87 10.04 -11.37
C ALA A 79 -27.70 10.50 -10.48
N VAL A 80 -26.54 10.78 -11.05
CA VAL A 80 -25.41 11.34 -10.29
C VAL A 80 -25.73 12.78 -9.84
N ALA A 81 -26.36 13.59 -10.70
CA ALA A 81 -26.76 14.95 -10.37
C ALA A 81 -27.88 15.03 -9.31
N SER A 82 -28.71 14.00 -9.17
CA SER A 82 -29.79 13.96 -8.17
C SER A 82 -29.29 13.97 -6.72
N TYR A 83 -28.03 13.63 -6.48
CA TYR A 83 -27.38 13.75 -5.16
C TYR A 83 -26.99 15.18 -4.79
N ILE A 84 -27.04 16.11 -5.75
CA ILE A 84 -26.72 17.53 -5.55
C ILE A 84 -28.01 18.23 -5.16
N HIS A 85 -28.16 18.55 -3.89
CA HIS A 85 -29.32 19.26 -3.36
C HIS A 85 -29.02 20.75 -3.20
N GLN A 86 -30.08 21.57 -3.25
CA GLN A 86 -29.97 22.98 -2.88
C GLN A 86 -29.54 23.07 -1.42
N LEU A 87 -28.56 23.91 -1.13
CA LEU A 87 -28.08 24.12 0.22
C LEU A 87 -28.98 25.15 0.91
N ASP A 88 -29.50 24.79 2.08
CA ASP A 88 -30.24 25.73 2.92
C ASP A 88 -29.29 26.78 3.52
N GLU A 89 -29.74 28.01 3.66
CA GLU A 89 -28.98 29.08 4.31
C GLU A 89 -28.61 28.75 5.78
N SER A 90 -29.34 27.81 6.39
CA SER A 90 -29.09 27.30 7.74
C SER A 90 -27.96 26.26 7.83
N SER A 91 -27.44 25.77 6.70
CA SER A 91 -26.34 24.82 6.70
C SER A 91 -25.06 25.50 7.19
N THR A 92 -24.73 25.33 8.46
CA THR A 92 -23.53 25.92 9.10
C THR A 92 -22.27 25.30 8.52
N PHE A 93 -21.63 26.01 7.59
CA PHE A 93 -20.27 25.69 7.14
C PHE A 93 -19.29 26.47 8.01
N GLU A 94 -18.49 25.76 8.78
CA GLU A 94 -17.38 26.36 9.52
C GLU A 94 -16.20 26.59 8.56
N GLU A 95 -15.88 27.86 8.38
CA GLU A 95 -14.81 28.26 7.46
C GLU A 95 -13.43 27.88 7.98
N PHE A 96 -12.58 27.42 7.08
CA PHE A 96 -11.16 27.25 7.37
C PHE A 96 -10.51 28.62 7.54
N SER A 97 -9.72 28.76 8.61
CA SER A 97 -8.97 29.98 8.85
C SER A 97 -7.76 30.10 7.89
N GLU A 98 -7.38 31.33 7.60
CA GLU A 98 -6.19 31.61 6.79
C GLU A 98 -4.93 30.95 7.36
N PHE A 99 -4.78 30.95 8.70
CA PHE A 99 -3.65 30.30 9.36
C PHE A 99 -3.60 28.77 9.08
N GLN A 100 -4.74 28.08 9.07
CA GLN A 100 -4.80 26.67 8.73
C GLN A 100 -4.34 26.42 7.30
N ILE A 101 -4.81 27.22 6.36
CA ILE A 101 -4.46 27.11 4.94
C ILE A 101 -2.99 27.49 4.71
N TRP A 102 -2.53 28.60 5.28
CA TRP A 102 -1.12 28.98 5.25
C TRP A 102 -0.21 27.85 5.72
N LYS A 103 -0.49 27.24 6.88
CA LYS A 103 0.29 26.12 7.41
C LYS A 103 0.32 24.89 6.50
N MET A 104 -0.74 24.68 5.70
CA MET A 104 -0.78 23.59 4.72
C MET A 104 0.05 23.91 3.48
N LEU A 105 0.03 25.16 3.03
CA LEU A 105 0.83 25.66 1.91
C LEU A 105 2.32 25.64 2.26
N ASP A 106 2.70 26.18 3.41
CA ASP A 106 4.07 26.22 3.91
C ASP A 106 4.70 24.83 4.03
N LYS A 107 3.92 23.84 4.47
CA LYS A 107 4.35 22.44 4.58
C LYS A 107 4.16 21.63 3.29
N GLN A 108 3.83 22.26 2.17
CA GLN A 108 3.60 21.55 0.91
C GLN A 108 4.88 20.84 0.45
N LYS A 109 4.83 19.52 0.38
CA LYS A 109 5.95 18.70 -0.08
C LYS A 109 6.11 18.78 -1.59
N LYS A 110 7.33 18.49 -2.07
CA LYS A 110 7.62 18.37 -3.51
C LYS A 110 6.68 17.38 -4.16
N THR A 111 5.93 17.85 -5.16
CA THR A 111 4.96 17.07 -5.94
C THR A 111 4.92 17.59 -7.37
N ALA A 112 4.38 16.80 -8.30
CA ALA A 112 4.16 17.24 -9.67
C ALA A 112 3.16 18.39 -9.73
N ALA A 113 3.41 19.33 -10.62
CA ALA A 113 2.45 20.37 -11.01
C ALA A 113 1.21 19.70 -11.63
N GLY A 114 0.04 20.31 -11.43
CA GLY A 114 -1.20 19.89 -12.06
C GLY A 114 -1.32 20.36 -13.51
N PRO A 115 -2.53 20.22 -14.10
CA PRO A 115 -2.83 20.80 -15.42
C PRO A 115 -2.66 22.32 -15.51
N ASP A 116 -2.66 22.99 -14.34
CA ASP A 116 -2.41 24.42 -14.15
C ASP A 116 -0.91 24.78 -14.26
N GLU A 117 -0.05 23.79 -14.39
CA GLU A 117 1.40 23.93 -14.48
C GLU A 117 2.05 24.71 -13.33
N ILE A 118 1.30 25.03 -12.25
CA ILE A 118 1.84 25.75 -11.09
C ILE A 118 2.69 24.80 -10.24
N PRO A 119 4.00 25.03 -10.13
CA PRO A 119 4.88 24.14 -9.39
C PRO A 119 4.72 24.32 -7.89
N TYR A 120 4.92 23.22 -7.14
CA TYR A 120 4.75 23.15 -5.67
C TYR A 120 5.51 24.23 -4.89
N TRP A 121 6.66 24.68 -5.39
CA TRP A 121 7.49 25.63 -4.68
C TRP A 121 6.88 27.03 -4.62
N ILE A 122 6.02 27.41 -5.57
CA ILE A 122 5.24 28.64 -5.50
C ILE A 122 4.32 28.59 -4.28
N PHE A 123 3.55 27.51 -4.12
CA PHE A 123 2.65 27.35 -2.97
C PHE A 123 3.40 27.30 -1.64
N ASN A 124 4.62 26.78 -1.61
CA ASN A 124 5.43 26.72 -0.40
C ASN A 124 6.16 28.04 -0.10
N LYS A 125 6.78 28.67 -1.10
CA LYS A 125 7.60 29.86 -0.92
C LYS A 125 6.79 31.14 -0.77
N CYS A 126 5.66 31.20 -1.47
CA CYS A 126 4.74 32.34 -1.42
C CYS A 126 3.50 32.03 -0.55
N SER A 127 3.65 31.10 0.40
CA SER A 127 2.53 30.62 1.20
C SER A 127 1.82 31.72 1.99
N PHE A 128 2.55 32.69 2.47
CA PHE A 128 2.02 33.83 3.23
C PHE A 128 1.23 34.77 2.33
N GLU A 129 1.77 35.14 1.18
CA GLU A 129 1.17 36.10 0.24
C GLU A 129 -0.10 35.58 -0.42
N ILE A 130 -0.18 34.26 -0.65
CA ILE A 130 -1.33 33.66 -1.34
C ILE A 130 -2.37 33.06 -0.38
N SER A 131 -2.08 32.98 0.93
CA SER A 131 -2.94 32.30 1.90
C SER A 131 -4.36 32.83 1.92
N ALA A 132 -4.54 34.14 1.95
CA ALA A 132 -5.87 34.77 1.99
C ALA A 132 -6.71 34.40 0.76
N VAL A 133 -6.13 34.51 -0.44
CA VAL A 133 -6.82 34.20 -1.70
C VAL A 133 -7.18 32.70 -1.78
N VAL A 134 -6.23 31.83 -1.42
CA VAL A 134 -6.45 30.37 -1.42
C VAL A 134 -7.52 29.99 -0.38
N THR A 135 -7.52 30.62 0.78
CA THR A 135 -8.55 30.40 1.83
C THR A 135 -9.92 30.77 1.31
N TYR A 136 -10.05 31.96 0.70
CA TYR A 136 -11.31 32.38 0.08
C TYR A 136 -11.80 31.39 -0.98
N MET A 137 -10.91 30.95 -1.88
CA MET A 137 -11.26 29.99 -2.94
C MET A 137 -11.74 28.65 -2.38
N ILE A 138 -11.06 28.11 -1.37
CA ILE A 138 -11.42 26.85 -0.73
C ILE A 138 -12.75 26.96 0.00
N ASN A 139 -12.90 27.98 0.85
CA ASN A 139 -14.13 28.21 1.61
C ASN A 139 -15.33 28.44 0.70
N LYS A 140 -15.16 29.26 -0.35
CA LYS A 140 -16.20 29.47 -1.35
C LYS A 140 -16.58 28.16 -2.06
N SER A 141 -15.59 27.38 -2.50
CA SER A 141 -15.83 26.11 -3.18
C SER A 141 -16.62 25.11 -2.30
N LEU A 142 -16.32 25.06 -1.01
CA LEU A 142 -17.02 24.19 -0.06
C LEU A 142 -18.40 24.72 0.29
N ARG A 143 -18.54 26.02 0.54
CA ARG A 143 -19.84 26.66 0.80
C ARG A 143 -20.80 26.47 -0.36
N ASP A 144 -20.31 26.63 -1.60
CA ASP A 144 -21.12 26.43 -2.80
C ASP A 144 -21.32 24.92 -3.13
N GLY A 145 -20.67 24.01 -2.40
CA GLY A 145 -20.69 22.57 -2.71
C GLY A 145 -20.18 22.24 -4.11
N LYS A 146 -19.29 23.09 -4.67
CA LYS A 146 -18.89 22.99 -6.07
C LYS A 146 -17.40 23.27 -6.26
N PRO A 147 -16.59 22.28 -6.71
CA PRO A 147 -15.19 22.51 -7.06
C PRO A 147 -15.08 23.32 -8.36
N PRO A 148 -14.03 24.15 -8.52
CA PRO A 148 -13.70 24.77 -9.78
C PRO A 148 -13.57 23.74 -10.91
N ASN A 149 -14.04 24.07 -12.12
CA ASN A 149 -14.00 23.16 -13.27
C ASN A 149 -12.58 22.71 -13.62
N SER A 150 -11.58 23.59 -13.45
CA SER A 150 -10.17 23.26 -13.67
C SER A 150 -9.66 22.11 -12.75
N TRP A 151 -10.29 21.88 -11.59
CA TRP A 151 -9.93 20.80 -10.69
C TRP A 151 -10.49 19.43 -11.13
N LYS A 152 -11.41 19.42 -12.09
CA LYS A 152 -11.99 18.19 -12.65
C LYS A 152 -11.15 17.60 -13.77
N HIS A 153 -10.16 18.33 -14.27
CA HIS A 153 -9.23 17.84 -15.28
C HIS A 153 -8.02 17.17 -14.64
N ALA A 154 -7.59 16.04 -15.20
CA ALA A 154 -6.41 15.31 -14.76
C ALA A 154 -5.45 15.06 -15.94
N VAL A 155 -4.16 15.26 -15.71
CA VAL A 155 -3.11 14.79 -16.62
C VAL A 155 -2.63 13.43 -16.13
N ILE A 156 -2.78 12.40 -16.96
CA ILE A 156 -2.37 11.04 -16.64
C ILE A 156 -0.93 10.80 -17.06
N THR A 157 -0.12 10.33 -16.12
CA THR A 157 1.21 9.81 -16.40
C THR A 157 1.15 8.28 -16.39
N PRO A 158 1.35 7.60 -17.53
CA PRO A 158 1.35 6.14 -17.58
C PRO A 158 2.62 5.58 -16.92
N ILE A 159 2.46 4.77 -15.87
CA ILE A 159 3.57 4.16 -15.14
C ILE A 159 3.56 2.64 -15.34
N PRO A 160 4.68 2.02 -15.81
CA PRO A 160 4.78 0.58 -15.97
C PRO A 160 4.52 -0.19 -14.67
N LYS A 161 3.68 -1.23 -14.72
CA LYS A 161 3.49 -2.23 -13.65
C LYS A 161 4.64 -3.24 -13.61
N VAL A 162 5.24 -3.50 -14.77
CA VAL A 162 6.32 -4.46 -14.99
C VAL A 162 7.55 -3.77 -15.59
N ALA A 163 8.71 -4.41 -15.50
CA ALA A 163 9.98 -3.80 -15.96
C ALA A 163 10.00 -3.50 -17.48
N LYS A 164 9.34 -4.33 -18.28
CA LYS A 164 9.23 -4.20 -19.74
C LYS A 164 7.77 -4.42 -20.14
N PRO A 165 6.92 -3.38 -20.15
CA PRO A 165 5.53 -3.51 -20.56
C PRO A 165 5.44 -3.85 -22.03
N GLN A 166 4.59 -4.80 -22.40
CA GLN A 166 4.31 -5.22 -23.76
C GLN A 166 2.94 -4.71 -24.25
N THR A 167 2.06 -4.39 -23.31
CA THR A 167 0.70 -3.94 -23.57
C THR A 167 0.34 -2.74 -22.71
N VAL A 168 -0.62 -1.93 -23.16
CA VAL A 168 -1.13 -0.77 -22.39
C VAL A 168 -1.77 -1.20 -21.06
N ASN A 169 -2.30 -2.43 -20.98
CA ASN A 169 -2.85 -2.98 -19.73
C ASN A 169 -1.79 -3.11 -18.61
N GLU A 170 -0.52 -3.20 -18.96
CA GLU A 170 0.61 -3.25 -18.02
C GLU A 170 1.05 -1.85 -17.54
N LEU A 171 0.31 -0.81 -17.90
CA LEU A 171 0.47 0.55 -17.39
C LEU A 171 -0.55 0.87 -16.29
N ARG A 172 -0.16 1.75 -15.35
CA ARG A 172 -1.05 2.36 -14.36
C ARG A 172 -1.32 3.81 -14.76
N PRO A 173 -2.60 4.26 -14.82
CA PRO A 173 -2.93 5.65 -15.10
C PRO A 173 -2.79 6.49 -13.82
N ILE A 174 -1.62 7.04 -13.56
CA ILE A 174 -1.45 7.93 -12.40
C ILE A 174 -1.91 9.32 -12.77
N SER A 175 -3.00 9.75 -12.17
CA SER A 175 -3.63 11.05 -12.40
C SER A 175 -2.93 12.14 -11.59
N VAL A 176 -2.54 13.21 -12.25
CA VAL A 176 -2.01 14.42 -11.64
C VAL A 176 -3.07 15.51 -11.78
N THR A 177 -3.63 15.95 -10.65
CA THR A 177 -4.62 17.03 -10.54
C THR A 177 -3.96 18.30 -10.00
N SER A 178 -4.67 19.44 -10.01
CA SER A 178 -4.20 20.69 -9.40
C SER A 178 -3.78 20.49 -7.93
N ILE A 179 -2.74 21.19 -7.50
CA ILE A 179 -2.26 21.15 -6.11
C ILE A 179 -3.34 21.69 -5.17
N LEU A 180 -4.08 22.71 -5.55
CA LEU A 180 -5.17 23.27 -4.75
C LEU A 180 -6.34 22.27 -4.61
N SER A 181 -6.68 21.55 -5.68
CA SER A 181 -7.65 20.44 -5.58
C SER A 181 -7.22 19.43 -4.52
N ARG A 182 -5.99 18.94 -4.60
CA ARG A 182 -5.44 17.95 -3.65
C ARG A 182 -5.36 18.49 -2.21
N LEU A 183 -5.18 19.80 -2.03
CA LEU A 183 -5.27 20.46 -0.71
C LEU A 183 -6.70 20.42 -0.17
N THR A 184 -7.68 20.84 -0.97
CA THR A 184 -9.10 20.83 -0.60
C THR A 184 -9.60 19.42 -0.31
N GLU A 185 -9.24 18.45 -1.15
CA GLU A 185 -9.55 17.04 -0.93
C GLU A 185 -9.04 16.54 0.42
N ARG A 186 -7.81 16.91 0.82
CA ARG A 186 -7.24 16.55 2.14
C ARG A 186 -7.98 17.20 3.31
N LEU A 187 -8.50 18.42 3.12
CA LEU A 187 -9.34 19.08 4.12
C LEU A 187 -10.67 18.32 4.29
N ILE A 188 -11.34 18.01 3.18
CA ILE A 188 -12.59 17.22 3.20
C ILE A 188 -12.38 15.89 3.92
N VAL A 189 -11.31 15.18 3.58
CA VAL A 189 -11.00 13.89 4.21
C VAL A 189 -10.81 14.03 5.73
N ARG A 190 -10.02 15.01 6.16
CA ARG A 190 -9.63 15.14 7.57
C ARG A 190 -10.76 15.68 8.45
N HIS A 191 -11.52 16.62 7.95
CA HIS A 191 -12.52 17.34 8.75
C HIS A 191 -13.92 16.75 8.64
N TYR A 192 -14.21 16.01 7.55
CA TYR A 192 -15.56 15.48 7.32
C TYR A 192 -15.60 13.96 7.15
N LEU A 193 -14.80 13.36 6.24
CA LEU A 193 -14.93 11.92 5.95
C LEU A 193 -14.45 11.03 7.11
N ILE A 194 -13.27 11.30 7.65
CA ILE A 194 -12.72 10.47 8.75
C ILE A 194 -13.62 10.54 10.00
N PRO A 195 -14.09 11.73 10.45
CA PRO A 195 -14.99 11.82 11.59
C PRO A 195 -16.37 11.18 11.38
N ALA A 196 -16.83 11.09 10.12
CA ALA A 196 -18.12 10.52 9.77
C ALA A 196 -18.14 8.98 9.79
N PHE A 197 -16.99 8.31 9.85
CA PHE A 197 -16.98 6.86 9.91
C PHE A 197 -17.46 6.35 11.28
N PRO A 198 -18.55 5.56 11.33
CA PRO A 198 -19.01 4.99 12.58
C PRO A 198 -17.98 4.05 13.22
N PRO A 199 -18.02 3.82 14.53
CA PRO A 199 -17.23 2.79 15.18
C PRO A 199 -17.39 1.43 14.47
N GLY A 200 -16.27 0.74 14.22
CA GLY A 200 -16.28 -0.56 13.54
C GLY A 200 -16.36 -0.50 12.00
N TYR A 201 -16.61 0.66 11.41
CA TYR A 201 -16.78 0.80 9.95
C TYR A 201 -15.57 0.27 9.14
N LEU A 202 -14.35 0.51 9.64
CA LEU A 202 -13.10 0.12 9.00
C LEU A 202 -12.34 -0.99 9.75
N ASP A 203 -12.99 -1.81 10.58
CA ASP A 203 -12.29 -2.81 11.41
C ASP A 203 -11.61 -3.91 10.58
N ASP A 204 -12.17 -4.25 9.44
CA ASP A 204 -11.63 -5.20 8.47
C ASP A 204 -10.74 -4.57 7.40
N GLN A 205 -10.50 -3.23 7.45
CA GLN A 205 -9.71 -2.49 6.48
C GLN A 205 -8.39 -2.00 7.07
N PHE A 206 -7.28 -2.29 6.39
CA PHE A 206 -5.92 -1.98 6.84
C PHE A 206 -5.16 -1.02 5.92
N ALA A 207 -5.72 -0.64 4.76
CA ALA A 207 -5.16 0.39 3.90
C ALA A 207 -5.78 1.76 4.17
N PHE A 208 -5.06 2.81 3.86
CA PHE A 208 -5.51 4.21 3.87
C PHE A 208 -6.07 4.74 5.19
N ARG A 209 -5.87 4.05 6.29
CA ARG A 209 -6.21 4.52 7.63
C ARG A 209 -4.95 4.88 8.43
N PRO A 210 -5.04 5.79 9.42
CA PRO A 210 -3.85 6.35 10.11
C PRO A 210 -2.89 5.31 10.69
N THR A 211 -3.40 4.20 11.23
CA THR A 211 -2.61 3.13 11.87
C THR A 211 -2.51 1.88 11.01
N GLY A 212 -3.08 1.91 9.81
CA GLY A 212 -3.09 0.77 8.90
C GLY A 212 -1.75 0.57 8.19
N SER A 213 -1.45 -0.67 7.88
CA SER A 213 -0.24 -1.06 7.15
C SER A 213 -0.36 -2.49 6.61
N THR A 214 0.50 -2.85 5.66
CA THR A 214 0.63 -4.24 5.18
C THR A 214 1.01 -5.19 6.32
N THR A 215 1.85 -4.74 7.25
CA THR A 215 2.21 -5.52 8.45
C THR A 215 1.00 -5.78 9.34
N ALA A 216 0.12 -4.78 9.53
CA ALA A 216 -1.09 -4.94 10.31
C ALA A 216 -2.08 -5.91 9.65
N ALA A 217 -2.29 -5.80 8.33
CA ALA A 217 -3.14 -6.73 7.58
C ALA A 217 -2.63 -8.18 7.68
N LEU A 218 -1.32 -8.38 7.50
CA LEU A 218 -0.69 -9.70 7.65
C LEU A 218 -0.78 -10.23 9.08
N ALA A 219 -0.56 -9.38 10.09
CA ALA A 219 -0.68 -9.77 11.49
C ALA A 219 -2.12 -10.18 11.84
N TYR A 220 -3.12 -9.45 11.33
CA TYR A 220 -4.53 -9.79 11.47
C TYR A 220 -4.86 -11.13 10.79
N THR A 221 -4.48 -11.28 9.54
CA THR A 221 -4.72 -12.52 8.77
C THR A 221 -4.11 -13.73 9.45
N LEU A 222 -2.81 -13.66 9.80
CA LEU A 222 -2.10 -14.78 10.42
C LEU A 222 -2.56 -15.04 11.86
N HIS A 223 -2.98 -14.03 12.60
CA HIS A 223 -3.60 -14.22 13.92
C HIS A 223 -4.84 -15.11 13.82
N TYR A 224 -5.77 -14.81 12.89
CA TYR A 224 -6.98 -15.61 12.73
C TYR A 224 -6.70 -16.98 12.12
N VAL A 225 -5.79 -17.10 11.16
CA VAL A 225 -5.37 -18.40 10.63
C VAL A 225 -4.84 -19.31 11.74
N THR A 226 -3.92 -18.80 12.56
CA THR A 226 -3.34 -19.59 13.65
C THR A 226 -4.33 -19.90 14.76
N ARG A 227 -5.23 -18.95 15.10
CA ARG A 227 -6.30 -19.16 16.07
C ARG A 227 -7.28 -20.24 15.61
N PHE A 228 -7.74 -20.16 14.38
CA PHE A 228 -8.67 -21.16 13.84
C PHE A 228 -8.03 -22.56 13.74
N LEU A 229 -6.72 -22.66 13.51
CA LEU A 229 -6.01 -23.93 13.52
C LEU A 229 -5.88 -24.55 14.93
N GLU A 230 -6.24 -23.86 16.02
CA GLU A 230 -6.31 -24.49 17.34
C GLU A 230 -7.42 -25.54 17.41
N ASP A 231 -8.58 -25.24 16.82
CA ASP A 231 -9.78 -26.09 16.88
C ASP A 231 -10.03 -26.83 15.56
N ASN A 232 -9.38 -26.42 14.47
CA ASN A 232 -9.61 -26.94 13.13
C ASN A 232 -8.38 -27.61 12.55
N LYS A 233 -8.61 -28.66 11.73
CA LYS A 233 -7.54 -29.35 11.00
C LYS A 233 -6.95 -28.50 9.87
N PHE A 234 -7.77 -27.66 9.26
CA PHE A 234 -7.38 -26.74 8.19
C PHE A 234 -8.21 -25.45 8.22
N VAL A 235 -7.70 -24.44 7.57
CA VAL A 235 -8.35 -23.13 7.35
C VAL A 235 -8.25 -22.80 5.87
N ARG A 236 -9.38 -22.53 5.22
CA ARG A 236 -9.41 -22.07 3.82
C ARG A 236 -9.24 -20.56 3.78
N VAL A 237 -8.38 -20.10 2.89
CA VAL A 237 -8.15 -18.66 2.68
C VAL A 237 -8.24 -18.36 1.20
N LEU A 238 -9.07 -17.39 0.84
CA LEU A 238 -9.24 -16.89 -0.53
C LEU A 238 -8.63 -15.50 -0.64
N LEU A 239 -7.69 -15.36 -1.56
CA LEU A 239 -7.10 -14.07 -1.93
C LEU A 239 -7.82 -13.58 -3.19
N ILE A 240 -8.53 -12.48 -3.05
CA ILE A 240 -9.43 -11.94 -4.07
C ILE A 240 -8.79 -10.74 -4.74
N ASP A 241 -8.64 -10.80 -6.06
CA ASP A 241 -8.14 -9.70 -6.90
C ASP A 241 -9.27 -9.12 -7.75
N TYR A 242 -9.33 -7.80 -7.86
CA TYR A 242 -10.28 -7.11 -8.71
C TYR A 242 -9.59 -6.48 -9.91
N SER A 243 -10.18 -6.64 -11.09
CA SER A 243 -9.67 -6.01 -12.31
C SER A 243 -9.91 -4.51 -12.28
N LYS A 244 -8.83 -3.71 -12.23
CA LYS A 244 -8.89 -2.24 -12.32
C LYS A 244 -9.85 -1.60 -11.31
N ALA A 245 -9.82 -2.08 -10.06
CA ALA A 245 -10.78 -1.75 -9.00
C ALA A 245 -11.03 -0.23 -8.80
N PHE A 246 -10.00 0.60 -8.90
CA PHE A 246 -10.13 2.06 -8.77
C PHE A 246 -10.72 2.70 -10.03
N ASP A 247 -10.41 2.16 -11.21
CA ASP A 247 -10.79 2.73 -12.50
C ASP A 247 -12.25 2.38 -12.88
N SER A 248 -12.83 1.35 -12.27
CA SER A 248 -14.19 0.86 -12.54
C SER A 248 -15.21 1.22 -11.46
N VAL A 249 -14.89 2.12 -10.53
CA VAL A 249 -15.85 2.53 -9.50
C VAL A 249 -16.99 3.34 -10.11
N ASN A 250 -18.21 2.82 -10.00
CA ASN A 250 -19.42 3.50 -10.45
C ASN A 250 -19.77 4.63 -9.47
N HIS A 251 -19.99 5.85 -10.01
CA HIS A 251 -20.21 7.04 -9.20
C HIS A 251 -21.56 7.04 -8.47
N GLU A 252 -22.62 6.53 -9.11
CA GLU A 252 -23.96 6.47 -8.51
C GLU A 252 -23.96 5.53 -7.27
N ILE A 253 -23.40 4.32 -7.40
CA ILE A 253 -23.26 3.38 -6.29
C ILE A 253 -22.42 3.98 -5.16
N LEU A 254 -21.32 4.64 -5.50
CA LEU A 254 -20.45 5.29 -4.53
C LEU A 254 -21.18 6.41 -3.78
N LEU A 255 -21.92 7.28 -4.49
CA LEU A 255 -22.68 8.38 -3.89
C LEU A 255 -23.80 7.87 -3.00
N ASN A 256 -24.51 6.81 -3.41
CA ASN A 256 -25.51 6.18 -2.56
C ASN A 256 -24.92 5.70 -1.22
N LYS A 257 -23.72 5.07 -1.25
CA LYS A 257 -23.03 4.68 0.00
C LYS A 257 -22.50 5.89 0.80
N LEU A 258 -22.14 6.96 0.12
CA LEU A 258 -21.67 8.19 0.77
C LEU A 258 -22.79 8.88 1.55
N THR A 259 -24.02 8.91 1.01
CA THR A 259 -25.20 9.51 1.68
C THR A 259 -25.65 8.73 2.91
N ALA A 260 -25.24 7.48 3.06
CA ALA A 260 -25.50 6.70 4.28
C ALA A 260 -24.60 7.13 5.46
N LEU A 261 -23.58 7.97 5.22
CA LEU A 261 -22.71 8.51 6.27
C LEU A 261 -23.27 9.85 6.79
N PRO A 262 -23.05 10.20 8.07
CA PRO A 262 -23.50 11.46 8.66
C PRO A 262 -22.63 12.64 8.16
N LEU A 263 -22.70 12.91 6.87
CA LEU A 263 -21.95 13.98 6.20
C LEU A 263 -22.83 15.20 5.97
N PRO A 264 -22.31 16.43 6.12
CA PRO A 264 -23.00 17.63 5.72
C PRO A 264 -23.31 17.62 4.21
N GLN A 265 -24.48 18.14 3.81
CA GLN A 265 -24.93 18.13 2.41
C GLN A 265 -23.96 18.85 1.47
N PHE A 266 -23.30 19.92 1.91
CA PHE A 266 -22.32 20.61 1.07
C PHE A 266 -21.10 19.74 0.72
N VAL A 267 -20.71 18.81 1.60
CA VAL A 267 -19.64 17.83 1.33
C VAL A 267 -20.09 16.81 0.29
N ILE A 268 -21.32 16.30 0.42
CA ILE A 268 -21.92 15.38 -0.56
C ILE A 268 -22.01 16.06 -1.91
N ASN A 269 -22.54 17.30 -1.96
CA ASN A 269 -22.61 18.11 -3.17
C ASN A 269 -21.24 18.31 -3.81
N TRP A 270 -20.25 18.66 -2.99
CA TRP A 270 -18.89 18.89 -3.48
C TRP A 270 -18.29 17.63 -4.12
N ILE A 271 -18.44 16.46 -3.46
CA ILE A 271 -17.93 15.18 -3.98
C ILE A 271 -18.69 14.77 -5.24
N ALA A 272 -20.02 14.89 -5.27
CA ALA A 272 -20.82 14.59 -6.45
C ALA A 272 -20.41 15.47 -7.64
N ASN A 273 -20.28 16.78 -7.42
CA ASN A 273 -19.79 17.71 -8.42
C ASN A 273 -18.34 17.41 -8.86
N TYR A 274 -17.47 16.99 -7.92
CA TYR A 274 -16.09 16.64 -8.22
C TYR A 274 -15.99 15.39 -9.12
N LEU A 275 -16.91 14.46 -8.98
CA LEU A 275 -16.98 13.23 -9.78
C LEU A 275 -17.64 13.46 -11.16
N THR A 276 -18.50 14.47 -11.28
CA THR A 276 -19.27 14.74 -12.49
C THR A 276 -18.50 15.60 -13.49
N GLY A 277 -18.61 15.29 -14.79
CA GLY A 277 -18.01 16.09 -15.87
C GLY A 277 -16.48 16.11 -15.84
N ARG A 278 -15.88 15.02 -15.39
CA ARG A 278 -14.42 14.90 -15.36
C ARG A 278 -13.84 14.66 -16.74
N THR A 279 -12.60 15.15 -16.90
CA THR A 279 -11.83 14.96 -18.13
C THR A 279 -10.41 14.52 -17.82
N GLN A 280 -9.81 13.87 -18.80
CA GLN A 280 -8.42 13.42 -18.71
C GLN A 280 -7.67 13.63 -20.04
N ALA A 281 -6.35 13.78 -19.93
CA ALA A 281 -5.41 13.69 -21.04
C ALA A 281 -4.18 12.92 -20.59
N VAL A 282 -3.52 12.18 -21.48
CA VAL A 282 -2.28 11.45 -21.18
C VAL A 282 -1.08 12.30 -21.60
N CYS A 283 -0.11 12.40 -20.69
CA CYS A 283 1.20 13.00 -20.98
C CYS A 283 2.31 11.96 -20.86
N SER A 284 3.01 11.73 -21.96
CA SER A 284 4.19 10.87 -22.00
C SER A 284 5.24 11.45 -22.94
N GLN A 285 6.52 11.43 -22.53
CA GLN A 285 7.65 11.93 -23.35
C GLN A 285 7.46 13.37 -23.87
N ARG A 286 6.80 14.25 -23.09
CA ARG A 286 6.42 15.63 -23.44
C ARG A 286 5.36 15.76 -24.54
N GLN A 287 4.73 14.67 -24.93
CA GLN A 287 3.57 14.71 -25.81
C GLN A 287 2.29 14.63 -24.96
N MET A 288 1.28 15.41 -25.35
CA MET A 288 -0.03 15.45 -24.73
C MET A 288 -1.08 14.89 -25.69
N SER A 289 -1.94 14.02 -25.20
CA SER A 289 -3.08 13.50 -25.96
C SER A 289 -4.23 14.51 -26.02
N LYS A 290 -5.23 14.17 -26.84
CA LYS A 290 -6.56 14.83 -26.79
C LYS A 290 -7.18 14.69 -25.41
N VAL A 291 -8.05 15.62 -25.04
CA VAL A 291 -8.85 15.59 -23.81
C VAL A 291 -10.06 14.69 -24.03
N LEU A 292 -10.26 13.71 -23.15
CA LEU A 292 -11.40 12.80 -23.18
C LEU A 292 -12.24 12.93 -21.91
N HIS A 293 -13.55 12.74 -22.03
CA HIS A 293 -14.47 12.67 -20.90
C HIS A 293 -14.47 11.28 -20.27
N ILE A 294 -14.68 11.23 -18.95
CA ILE A 294 -14.83 10.00 -18.19
C ILE A 294 -16.08 10.09 -17.30
N SER A 295 -16.75 8.97 -17.05
CA SER A 295 -18.01 8.93 -16.30
C SER A 295 -17.98 7.98 -15.10
N GLN A 296 -16.88 7.26 -14.88
CA GLN A 296 -16.64 6.45 -13.69
C GLN A 296 -15.17 6.57 -13.27
N SER A 297 -14.77 5.85 -12.26
CA SER A 297 -13.42 5.84 -11.70
C SER A 297 -13.23 6.75 -10.49
N ILE A 298 -12.28 6.36 -9.68
CA ILE A 298 -11.72 7.19 -8.61
C ILE A 298 -10.32 7.63 -9.03
N VAL A 299 -10.04 8.92 -8.92
CA VAL A 299 -8.79 9.54 -9.39
C VAL A 299 -7.58 8.93 -8.65
N GLN A 300 -6.79 8.10 -9.36
CA GLN A 300 -5.55 7.51 -8.84
C GLN A 300 -4.48 8.58 -8.66
N GLY A 301 -4.29 9.07 -7.44
CA GLY A 301 -3.34 10.16 -7.12
C GLY A 301 -3.98 11.34 -6.41
N SER A 302 -5.30 11.35 -6.26
CA SER A 302 -6.04 12.33 -5.46
C SER A 302 -5.91 12.06 -3.96
N GLY A 303 -6.18 13.08 -3.14
CA GLY A 303 -6.26 12.93 -1.69
C GLY A 303 -7.54 12.24 -1.22
N LEU A 304 -8.60 12.38 -1.99
CA LEU A 304 -9.95 11.86 -1.70
C LEU A 304 -10.12 10.40 -2.15
N GLY A 305 -9.49 10.03 -3.28
CA GLY A 305 -9.67 8.72 -3.93
C GLY A 305 -9.53 7.51 -3.00
N PRO A 306 -8.48 7.42 -2.19
CA PRO A 306 -8.33 6.31 -1.24
C PRO A 306 -9.54 6.13 -0.33
N TYR A 307 -10.09 7.21 0.21
CA TYR A 307 -11.22 7.17 1.14
C TYR A 307 -12.55 6.86 0.44
N LEU A 308 -12.73 7.35 -0.79
CA LEU A 308 -13.88 6.97 -1.61
C LEU A 308 -13.88 5.46 -1.89
N TYR A 309 -12.71 4.87 -2.12
CA TYR A 309 -12.61 3.42 -2.29
C TYR A 309 -12.91 2.66 -0.98
N LEU A 310 -12.50 3.19 0.19
CA LEU A 310 -12.88 2.60 1.47
C LEU A 310 -14.40 2.59 1.65
N ILE A 311 -15.09 3.68 1.30
CA ILE A 311 -16.55 3.78 1.35
C ILE A 311 -17.17 2.77 0.37
N MET A 312 -16.66 2.70 -0.86
CA MET A 312 -17.14 1.75 -1.86
C MET A 312 -17.09 0.30 -1.38
N ALA A 313 -16.03 -0.08 -0.66
CA ALA A 313 -15.80 -1.44 -0.20
C ALA A 313 -16.26 -1.72 1.25
N SER A 314 -16.87 -0.75 1.94
CA SER A 314 -17.15 -0.82 3.38
C SER A 314 -18.21 -1.87 3.74
N ASP A 315 -19.22 -2.02 2.92
CA ASP A 315 -20.38 -2.88 3.13
C ASP A 315 -20.14 -4.35 2.76
N LEU A 316 -19.03 -4.68 2.10
CA LEU A 316 -18.66 -6.08 1.94
C LEU A 316 -18.27 -6.66 3.30
N LYS A 317 -19.09 -7.55 3.83
CA LYS A 317 -18.85 -8.28 5.08
C LYS A 317 -19.02 -9.79 4.82
N THR A 318 -18.56 -10.62 5.75
CA THR A 318 -18.80 -12.06 5.71
C THR A 318 -20.24 -12.36 6.12
N LEU A 319 -20.83 -13.42 5.57
CA LEU A 319 -22.15 -13.94 6.00
C LEU A 319 -22.02 -14.54 7.40
N SER A 320 -21.01 -15.37 7.63
CA SER A 320 -20.72 -15.94 8.92
C SER A 320 -19.91 -14.99 9.80
N LYS A 321 -20.28 -14.90 11.08
CA LYS A 321 -19.46 -14.22 12.11
C LYS A 321 -18.17 -15.00 12.43
N MET A 322 -18.14 -16.30 12.17
CA MET A 322 -16.96 -17.15 12.33
C MET A 322 -15.90 -16.83 11.29
N ASN A 323 -16.31 -16.51 10.06
CA ASN A 323 -15.41 -16.12 8.99
C ASN A 323 -14.85 -14.71 9.21
N LYS A 324 -13.68 -14.43 8.66
CA LYS A 324 -13.04 -13.12 8.75
C LYS A 324 -12.68 -12.60 7.37
N LEU A 325 -12.86 -11.32 7.19
CA LEU A 325 -12.44 -10.61 5.99
C LEU A 325 -11.32 -9.64 6.38
N CYS A 326 -10.22 -9.67 5.64
CA CYS A 326 -9.13 -8.70 5.74
C CYS A 326 -9.04 -7.95 4.41
N LYS A 327 -9.19 -6.63 4.45
CA LYS A 327 -9.12 -5.76 3.27
C LYS A 327 -7.86 -4.90 3.34
N TYR A 328 -7.14 -4.83 2.23
CA TYR A 328 -6.04 -3.89 2.05
C TYR A 328 -6.20 -3.17 0.71
N ALA A 329 -6.98 -2.10 0.71
CA ALA A 329 -7.48 -1.43 -0.49
C ALA A 329 -8.31 -2.40 -1.37
N ASP A 330 -7.86 -2.68 -2.59
CA ASP A 330 -8.46 -3.62 -3.53
C ASP A 330 -8.15 -5.08 -3.21
N ASP A 331 -7.04 -5.37 -2.55
CA ASP A 331 -6.72 -6.73 -2.08
C ASP A 331 -7.66 -7.14 -0.93
N LYS A 332 -8.39 -8.24 -1.10
CA LYS A 332 -9.28 -8.79 -0.07
C LYS A 332 -8.90 -10.23 0.23
N THR A 333 -8.92 -10.59 1.50
CA THR A 333 -8.60 -11.94 1.98
C THR A 333 -9.72 -12.45 2.86
N LEU A 334 -10.44 -13.48 2.39
CA LEU A 334 -11.43 -14.21 3.18
C LEU A 334 -10.75 -15.36 3.93
N ILE A 335 -11.02 -15.50 5.21
CA ILE A 335 -10.46 -16.52 6.10
C ILE A 335 -11.63 -17.30 6.70
N SER A 336 -11.72 -18.60 6.43
CA SER A 336 -12.79 -19.46 6.89
C SER A 336 -12.24 -20.73 7.56
N PRO A 337 -12.62 -21.02 8.82
CA PRO A 337 -12.28 -22.27 9.47
C PRO A 337 -13.10 -23.43 8.89
N SER A 338 -12.62 -24.67 9.07
CA SER A 338 -13.32 -25.86 8.53
C SER A 338 -14.65 -26.16 9.21
N ASN A 339 -14.89 -25.62 10.40
CA ASN A 339 -16.14 -25.75 11.16
C ASN A 339 -17.05 -24.52 11.05
N SER A 340 -16.88 -23.68 10.03
CA SER A 340 -17.78 -22.55 9.79
C SER A 340 -19.21 -23.01 9.60
N ASP A 341 -20.16 -22.25 10.13
CA ASP A 341 -21.60 -22.44 9.99
C ASP A 341 -22.13 -22.14 8.55
N ILE A 342 -21.36 -21.37 7.78
CA ILE A 342 -21.62 -21.06 6.36
C ILE A 342 -20.54 -21.71 5.51
N SER A 343 -20.94 -22.39 4.42
CA SER A 343 -19.99 -23.02 3.51
C SER A 343 -19.09 -21.99 2.84
N PHE A 344 -17.87 -22.39 2.52
CA PHE A 344 -16.91 -21.50 1.84
C PHE A 344 -17.39 -21.11 0.44
N GLU A 345 -18.14 -22.00 -0.18
CA GLU A 345 -18.77 -21.82 -1.48
C GLU A 345 -19.89 -20.76 -1.40
N ASP A 346 -20.69 -20.73 -0.33
CA ASP A 346 -21.74 -19.73 -0.11
C ASP A 346 -21.16 -18.36 0.21
N GLU A 347 -20.11 -18.30 1.03
CA GLU A 347 -19.36 -17.05 1.25
C GLU A 347 -18.77 -16.50 -0.06
N PHE A 348 -18.23 -17.36 -0.90
CA PHE A 348 -17.70 -16.93 -2.19
C PHE A 348 -18.82 -16.46 -3.12
N ARG A 349 -19.95 -17.14 -3.15
CA ARG A 349 -21.13 -16.74 -3.92
C ARG A 349 -21.68 -15.38 -3.47
N HIS A 350 -21.69 -15.14 -2.16
CA HIS A 350 -22.02 -13.82 -1.61
C HIS A 350 -21.06 -12.71 -2.10
N ILE A 351 -19.75 -12.98 -2.09
CA ILE A 351 -18.75 -12.03 -2.61
C ILE A 351 -18.93 -11.77 -4.10
N LEU A 352 -19.25 -12.80 -4.88
CA LEU A 352 -19.55 -12.66 -6.31
C LEU A 352 -20.79 -11.79 -6.55
N GLN A 353 -21.86 -12.01 -5.78
CA GLN A 353 -23.08 -11.22 -5.88
C GLN A 353 -22.82 -9.78 -5.49
N TRP A 354 -22.13 -9.54 -4.36
CA TRP A 354 -21.72 -8.19 -3.96
C TRP A 354 -20.89 -7.49 -5.05
N SER A 355 -19.97 -8.21 -5.66
CA SER A 355 -19.13 -7.66 -6.73
C SER A 355 -19.95 -7.24 -7.95
N LYS A 356 -20.95 -8.06 -8.33
CA LYS A 356 -21.89 -7.76 -9.42
C LYS A 356 -22.74 -6.53 -9.11
N ASP A 357 -23.30 -6.46 -7.90
CA ASP A 357 -24.16 -5.35 -7.44
C ASP A 357 -23.37 -4.03 -7.39
N ASN A 358 -22.06 -4.11 -7.10
CA ASN A 358 -21.15 -2.97 -7.06
C ASN A 358 -20.43 -2.70 -8.39
N LYS A 359 -20.78 -3.40 -9.48
CA LYS A 359 -20.17 -3.29 -10.81
C LYS A 359 -18.62 -3.46 -10.78
N LEU A 360 -18.09 -4.21 -9.81
CA LEU A 360 -16.68 -4.53 -9.70
C LEU A 360 -16.40 -5.90 -10.30
N ARG A 361 -15.44 -5.98 -11.21
CA ARG A 361 -15.11 -7.22 -11.92
C ARG A 361 -14.05 -8.00 -11.17
N LEU A 362 -14.40 -9.18 -10.67
CA LEU A 362 -13.46 -10.12 -10.07
C LEU A 362 -12.49 -10.69 -11.12
N ASN A 363 -11.22 -10.79 -10.76
CA ASN A 363 -10.18 -11.37 -11.60
C ASN A 363 -9.92 -12.83 -11.20
N PHE A 364 -10.61 -13.75 -11.85
CA PHE A 364 -10.49 -15.18 -11.56
C PHE A 364 -9.07 -15.72 -11.74
N SER A 365 -8.32 -15.24 -12.73
CA SER A 365 -6.96 -15.74 -13.01
C SER A 365 -5.93 -15.34 -11.96
N LYS A 366 -6.21 -14.30 -11.15
CA LYS A 366 -5.35 -13.85 -10.07
C LYS A 366 -5.91 -14.16 -8.68
N THR A 367 -7.19 -14.46 -8.60
CA THR A 367 -7.81 -14.91 -7.35
C THR A 367 -7.33 -16.32 -7.06
N GLN A 368 -6.79 -16.54 -5.86
CA GLN A 368 -6.17 -17.81 -5.48
C GLN A 368 -6.69 -18.30 -4.13
N GLU A 369 -6.86 -19.61 -4.01
CA GLU A 369 -7.17 -20.28 -2.75
C GLU A 369 -5.92 -20.95 -2.18
N ILE A 370 -5.67 -20.75 -0.89
CA ILE A 370 -4.69 -21.51 -0.12
C ILE A 370 -5.38 -22.15 1.09
N VAL A 371 -5.04 -23.41 1.38
CA VAL A 371 -5.55 -24.14 2.54
C VAL A 371 -4.44 -24.35 3.54
N PHE A 372 -4.46 -23.55 4.60
CA PHE A 372 -3.51 -23.70 5.70
C PHE A 372 -3.85 -24.93 6.54
N LYS A 373 -2.82 -25.71 6.85
CA LYS A 373 -2.94 -26.95 7.63
C LYS A 373 -2.20 -26.81 8.95
N ARG A 374 -2.71 -27.45 10.01
CA ARG A 374 -1.96 -27.52 11.26
C ARG A 374 -0.65 -28.27 11.02
N PRO A 375 0.52 -27.71 11.36
CA PRO A 375 1.79 -28.41 11.23
C PRO A 375 1.79 -29.70 12.05
N GLY A 376 2.25 -30.83 11.46
CA GLY A 376 2.34 -32.12 12.13
C GLY A 376 2.28 -33.30 11.16
N PRO A 377 2.56 -34.52 11.65
CA PRO A 377 2.62 -35.74 10.82
C PRO A 377 1.30 -36.05 10.08
N GLY A 378 0.14 -35.75 10.70
CA GLY A 378 -1.18 -35.99 10.11
C GLY A 378 -1.62 -35.00 9.03
N SER A 379 -0.87 -33.91 8.84
CA SER A 379 -1.28 -32.86 7.87
C SER A 379 -1.20 -33.28 6.40
N ARG A 380 -0.43 -34.32 6.09
CA ARG A 380 -0.24 -34.85 4.74
C ARG A 380 -1.41 -35.72 4.26
N MET A 381 -2.17 -36.32 5.19
CA MET A 381 -3.29 -37.23 4.89
C MET A 381 -4.66 -36.59 5.07
N LEU A 382 -4.74 -35.28 5.19
CA LEU A 382 -6.01 -34.57 5.32
C LEU A 382 -6.79 -34.63 4.01
N ASN A 383 -8.01 -35.20 4.09
CA ASN A 383 -8.98 -35.10 3.00
C ASN A 383 -9.52 -33.67 2.97
N LEU A 384 -9.02 -32.88 2.02
CA LEU A 384 -9.43 -31.49 1.84
C LEU A 384 -10.67 -31.42 0.95
N PRO A 385 -11.59 -30.47 1.19
CA PRO A 385 -12.70 -30.21 0.27
C PRO A 385 -12.17 -29.83 -1.13
N PRO A 386 -12.95 -30.01 -2.19
CA PRO A 386 -12.56 -29.59 -3.53
C PRO A 386 -12.25 -28.08 -3.57
N PRO A 387 -11.40 -27.60 -4.49
CA PRO A 387 -11.21 -26.18 -4.68
C PRO A 387 -12.49 -25.51 -5.18
N LEU A 388 -12.59 -24.19 -5.00
CA LEU A 388 -13.67 -23.41 -5.61
C LEU A 388 -13.61 -23.51 -7.13
N GLU A 389 -14.77 -23.53 -7.76
CA GLU A 389 -14.89 -23.56 -9.22
C GLU A 389 -14.20 -22.34 -9.86
N ASN A 390 -13.40 -22.59 -10.89
CA ASN A 390 -12.60 -21.58 -11.60
C ASN A 390 -11.54 -20.83 -10.76
N ILE A 391 -11.23 -21.31 -9.55
CA ILE A 391 -10.22 -20.74 -8.68
C ILE A 391 -9.06 -21.72 -8.51
N GLU A 392 -7.84 -21.23 -8.77
CA GLU A 392 -6.63 -22.01 -8.56
C GLU A 392 -6.34 -22.17 -7.07
N ARG A 393 -6.23 -23.44 -6.62
CA ARG A 393 -5.69 -23.74 -5.27
C ARG A 393 -4.19 -23.90 -5.34
N VAL A 394 -3.47 -23.15 -4.51
CA VAL A 394 -2.02 -23.11 -4.49
C VAL A 394 -1.45 -23.57 -3.15
N ASN A 395 -0.21 -24.13 -3.15
CA ASN A 395 0.51 -24.52 -1.94
C ASN A 395 1.39 -23.37 -1.38
N SER A 396 1.54 -22.28 -2.11
CA SER A 396 2.19 -21.08 -1.61
C SER A 396 1.68 -19.87 -2.35
N VAL A 397 1.53 -18.75 -1.65
CA VAL A 397 0.97 -17.51 -2.18
C VAL A 397 1.80 -16.32 -1.71
N LYS A 398 1.82 -15.27 -2.53
CA LYS A 398 2.41 -13.99 -2.15
C LYS A 398 1.32 -13.02 -1.71
N LEU A 399 1.17 -12.84 -0.41
CA LEU A 399 0.23 -11.90 0.19
C LEU A 399 0.97 -10.65 0.70
N LEU A 400 0.59 -9.47 0.24
CA LEU A 400 1.14 -8.17 0.66
C LEU A 400 2.68 -8.17 0.76
N GLY A 401 3.36 -8.81 -0.20
CA GLY A 401 4.82 -8.85 -0.28
C GLY A 401 5.51 -9.96 0.51
N CYS A 402 4.77 -10.76 1.29
CA CYS A 402 5.26 -11.94 2.00
C CYS A 402 4.84 -13.22 1.29
N VAL A 403 5.71 -14.24 1.27
CA VAL A 403 5.41 -15.56 0.73
C VAL A 403 4.95 -16.44 1.87
N LEU A 404 3.72 -16.94 1.78
CA LEU A 404 3.11 -17.85 2.75
C LEU A 404 2.96 -19.25 2.11
N THR A 405 3.17 -20.29 2.88
CA THR A 405 3.01 -21.69 2.46
C THR A 405 1.85 -22.34 3.21
N ASP A 406 1.20 -23.32 2.63
CA ASP A 406 0.10 -24.08 3.23
C ASP A 406 0.45 -24.76 4.57
N GLY A 407 1.74 -25.12 4.75
CA GLY A 407 2.28 -25.66 6.00
C GLY A 407 2.81 -24.61 6.98
N LEU A 408 2.57 -23.31 6.75
CA LEU A 408 3.02 -22.20 7.61
C LEU A 408 4.52 -22.25 7.93
N THR A 409 5.35 -22.44 6.89
CA THR A 409 6.82 -22.45 6.99
C THR A 409 7.43 -21.20 6.36
N GLY A 410 8.50 -20.66 6.98
CA GLY A 410 9.15 -19.43 6.53
C GLY A 410 10.19 -19.61 5.42
N ALA A 411 10.63 -20.84 5.12
CA ALA A 411 11.78 -21.09 4.24
C ALA A 411 11.65 -20.42 2.86
N LYS A 412 10.51 -20.59 2.16
CA LYS A 412 10.29 -19.95 0.86
C LYS A 412 10.32 -18.42 0.93
N HIS A 413 9.83 -17.84 2.03
CA HIS A 413 9.88 -16.40 2.23
C HIS A 413 11.32 -15.91 2.48
N VAL A 414 12.09 -16.64 3.28
CA VAL A 414 13.50 -16.33 3.52
C VAL A 414 14.32 -16.46 2.24
N ASP A 415 14.11 -17.50 1.43
CA ASP A 415 14.73 -17.65 0.11
C ASP A 415 14.45 -16.45 -0.80
N PHE A 416 13.19 -16.06 -0.87
CA PHE A 416 12.76 -14.88 -1.66
C PHE A 416 13.45 -13.59 -1.19
N ILE A 417 13.56 -13.37 0.14
CA ILE A 417 14.24 -12.19 0.69
C ILE A 417 15.75 -12.27 0.40
N LEU A 418 16.39 -13.40 0.66
CA LEU A 418 17.84 -13.56 0.51
C LEU A 418 18.28 -13.39 -0.93
N ASN A 419 17.50 -13.84 -1.90
CA ASN A 419 17.77 -13.60 -3.32
C ASN A 419 17.83 -12.11 -3.65
N ILE A 420 16.86 -11.32 -3.17
CA ILE A 420 16.85 -9.86 -3.37
C ILE A 420 18.03 -9.21 -2.62
N VAL A 421 18.29 -9.63 -1.41
CA VAL A 421 19.36 -9.08 -0.56
C VAL A 421 20.75 -9.33 -1.17
N ASN A 422 21.00 -10.51 -1.72
CA ASN A 422 22.28 -10.81 -2.38
C ASN A 422 22.54 -9.89 -3.59
N GLN A 423 21.52 -9.60 -4.40
CA GLN A 423 21.64 -8.62 -5.49
C GLN A 423 21.99 -7.22 -4.95
N ARG A 424 21.41 -6.83 -3.81
CA ARG A 424 21.68 -5.53 -3.17
C ARG A 424 23.06 -5.45 -2.51
N LEU A 425 23.58 -6.55 -1.97
CA LEU A 425 24.95 -6.62 -1.49
C LEU A 425 25.96 -6.45 -2.63
N TYR A 426 25.68 -7.00 -3.82
CA TYR A 426 26.51 -6.76 -5.00
C TYR A 426 26.51 -5.27 -5.38
N LEU A 427 25.34 -4.61 -5.37
CA LEU A 427 25.25 -3.17 -5.62
C LEU A 427 26.05 -2.34 -4.59
N LEU A 428 26.00 -2.70 -3.31
CA LEU A 428 26.78 -2.03 -2.26
C LEU A 428 28.28 -2.22 -2.46
N ASN A 429 28.73 -3.41 -2.86
CA ASN A 429 30.13 -3.65 -3.21
C ASN A 429 30.57 -2.80 -4.41
N TYR A 430 29.71 -2.64 -5.41
CA TYR A 430 29.97 -1.75 -6.53
C TYR A 430 30.17 -0.30 -6.05
N PHE A 431 29.31 0.23 -5.18
CA PHE A 431 29.46 1.59 -4.64
C PHE A 431 30.73 1.73 -3.80
N LYS A 432 31.08 0.71 -3.00
CA LYS A 432 32.34 0.68 -2.23
C LYS A 432 33.55 0.74 -3.15
N ALA A 433 33.60 -0.08 -4.19
CA ALA A 433 34.70 -0.10 -5.15
C ALA A 433 34.88 1.23 -5.90
N HIS A 434 33.79 2.02 -6.02
CA HIS A 434 33.82 3.34 -6.65
C HIS A 434 33.90 4.49 -5.65
N GLY A 435 34.40 4.24 -4.42
CA GLY A 435 34.79 5.28 -3.46
C GLY A 435 33.67 5.86 -2.61
N MET A 436 32.49 5.23 -2.54
CA MET A 436 31.47 5.66 -1.57
C MET A 436 31.97 5.40 -0.15
N ASN A 437 31.94 6.41 0.73
CA ASN A 437 32.40 6.28 2.10
C ASN A 437 31.51 5.35 2.93
N ILE A 438 32.05 4.86 4.06
CA ILE A 438 31.39 3.88 4.93
C ILE A 438 30.08 4.41 5.54
N HIS A 439 29.98 5.72 5.79
CA HIS A 439 28.76 6.33 6.29
C HIS A 439 27.62 6.20 5.26
N GLY A 440 27.87 6.57 4.01
CA GLY A 440 26.92 6.42 2.90
C GLY A 440 26.57 4.96 2.65
N LEU A 441 27.56 4.06 2.65
CA LEU A 441 27.31 2.62 2.51
C LEU A 441 26.40 2.09 3.63
N THR A 442 26.61 2.50 4.89
CA THR A 442 25.77 2.09 6.03
C THR A 442 24.34 2.59 5.88
N LEU A 443 24.14 3.84 5.46
CA LEU A 443 22.79 4.39 5.20
C LEU A 443 22.06 3.63 4.09
N VAL A 444 22.76 3.36 2.98
CA VAL A 444 22.18 2.59 1.88
C VAL A 444 21.92 1.15 2.31
N PHE A 445 22.83 0.52 3.06
CA PHE A 445 22.63 -0.84 3.61
C PHE A 445 21.38 -0.92 4.47
N ASP A 446 21.18 0.00 5.40
CA ASP A 446 19.98 0.06 6.24
C ASP A 446 18.71 0.20 5.38
N ALA A 447 18.76 1.08 4.40
CA ALA A 447 17.59 1.41 3.59
C ALA A 447 17.19 0.32 2.59
N ILE A 448 18.12 -0.47 2.04
CA ILE A 448 17.79 -1.45 1.01
C ILE A 448 17.97 -2.91 1.46
N VAL A 449 18.82 -3.19 2.44
CA VAL A 449 19.04 -4.56 2.95
C VAL A 449 18.25 -4.79 4.24
N VAL A 450 18.53 -4.01 5.30
CA VAL A 450 17.88 -4.20 6.60
C VAL A 450 16.38 -4.00 6.48
N SER A 451 15.94 -2.93 5.82
CA SER A 451 14.52 -2.67 5.60
C SER A 451 13.80 -3.80 4.86
N ARG A 452 14.49 -4.46 3.92
CA ARG A 452 13.90 -5.58 3.17
C ARG A 452 13.79 -6.83 4.02
N ILE A 453 14.80 -7.14 4.83
CA ILE A 453 14.76 -8.28 5.76
C ILE A 453 13.67 -8.06 6.81
N MET A 454 13.56 -6.83 7.33
CA MET A 454 12.63 -6.51 8.40
C MET A 454 11.20 -6.17 7.94
N TYR A 455 10.96 -6.19 6.62
CA TYR A 455 9.61 -5.91 6.10
C TYR A 455 8.60 -6.93 6.60
N ALA A 456 7.57 -6.46 7.30
CA ALA A 456 6.47 -7.23 7.89
C ALA A 456 6.90 -8.36 8.84
N MET A 457 8.15 -8.35 9.36
CA MET A 457 8.67 -9.43 10.22
C MET A 457 7.87 -9.57 11.51
N GLN A 458 7.24 -8.52 12.03
CA GLN A 458 6.34 -8.64 13.17
C GLN A 458 5.21 -9.65 12.90
N ALA A 459 4.69 -9.67 11.67
CA ALA A 459 3.63 -10.60 11.30
C ALA A 459 4.14 -12.01 11.01
N VAL A 460 5.32 -12.16 10.38
CA VAL A 460 5.77 -13.44 9.79
C VAL A 460 6.98 -14.09 10.49
N SER A 461 7.64 -13.42 11.44
CA SER A 461 8.88 -13.94 12.06
C SER A 461 8.69 -15.28 12.79
N PHE A 462 7.49 -15.59 13.26
CA PHE A 462 7.20 -16.86 13.92
C PHE A 462 7.22 -18.07 12.95
N LEU A 463 7.16 -17.82 11.66
CA LEU A 463 7.30 -18.85 10.62
C LEU A 463 8.77 -19.14 10.30
N VAL A 464 9.71 -18.27 10.73
CA VAL A 464 11.14 -18.39 10.44
C VAL A 464 11.80 -19.32 11.46
N ASN A 465 12.34 -20.44 11.00
CA ASN A 465 13.01 -21.40 11.86
C ASN A 465 14.46 -20.99 12.19
N GLN A 466 15.12 -21.72 13.10
CA GLN A 466 16.47 -21.41 13.55
C GLN A 466 17.51 -21.48 12.40
N ALA A 467 17.38 -22.42 11.48
CA ALA A 467 18.27 -22.52 10.32
C ALA A 467 18.17 -21.28 9.41
N ASP A 468 16.96 -20.77 9.19
CA ASP A 468 16.72 -19.56 8.43
C ASP A 468 17.26 -18.30 9.15
N ILE A 469 17.14 -18.23 10.46
CA ILE A 469 17.75 -17.15 11.28
C ILE A 469 19.28 -17.14 11.11
N VAL A 470 19.92 -18.31 11.13
CA VAL A 470 21.36 -18.42 10.89
C VAL A 470 21.73 -17.89 9.49
N ARG A 471 20.95 -18.22 8.46
CA ARG A 471 21.14 -17.73 7.08
C ARG A 471 21.01 -16.21 6.99
N ILE A 472 20.01 -15.61 7.64
CA ILE A 472 19.83 -14.15 7.69
C ILE A 472 21.01 -13.49 8.43
N ASN A 473 21.42 -14.03 9.58
CA ASN A 473 22.53 -13.50 10.35
C ASN A 473 23.87 -13.63 9.59
N ALA A 474 24.04 -14.64 8.74
CA ALA A 474 25.20 -14.78 7.88
C ALA A 474 25.31 -13.60 6.88
N VAL A 475 24.19 -13.08 6.38
CA VAL A 475 24.16 -11.87 5.52
C VAL A 475 24.69 -10.65 6.28
N PHE A 476 24.24 -10.42 7.52
CA PHE A 476 24.69 -9.30 8.35
C PHE A 476 26.18 -9.40 8.65
N LYS A 477 26.66 -10.59 9.04
CA LYS A 477 28.10 -10.85 9.25
C LYS A 477 28.91 -10.61 7.98
N LYS A 478 28.44 -11.09 6.81
CA LYS A 478 29.06 -10.90 5.50
C LYS A 478 29.17 -9.42 5.15
N ALA A 479 28.10 -8.66 5.30
CA ALA A 479 28.06 -7.22 5.01
C ALA A 479 29.06 -6.45 5.90
N HIS A 480 29.11 -6.74 7.20
CA HIS A 480 30.06 -6.14 8.13
C HIS A 480 31.52 -6.48 7.74
N ARG A 481 31.82 -7.76 7.51
CA ARG A 481 33.16 -8.22 7.09
C ARG A 481 33.61 -7.58 5.77
N TRP A 482 32.68 -7.36 4.86
CA TRP A 482 32.98 -6.70 3.58
C TRP A 482 33.09 -5.17 3.71
N GLY A 483 32.93 -4.60 4.91
CA GLY A 483 32.97 -3.15 5.14
C GLY A 483 31.87 -2.39 4.39
N LEU A 484 30.68 -2.98 4.28
CA LEU A 484 29.50 -2.33 3.71
C LEU A 484 28.66 -1.61 4.77
N THR A 485 28.90 -1.93 6.03
CA THR A 485 28.28 -1.30 7.20
C THR A 485 29.21 -1.37 8.41
N THR A 486 29.09 -0.39 9.30
CA THR A 486 29.77 -0.42 10.61
C THR A 486 29.00 -1.21 11.66
N LYS A 487 27.73 -1.61 11.37
CA LYS A 487 26.84 -2.22 12.33
C LYS A 487 26.96 -3.75 12.33
N LEU A 488 27.17 -4.33 13.51
CA LEU A 488 27.06 -5.77 13.71
C LEU A 488 25.62 -6.09 14.16
N LEU A 489 24.75 -6.39 13.18
CA LEU A 489 23.33 -6.65 13.41
C LEU A 489 23.07 -8.11 13.69
N ARG A 490 22.01 -8.38 14.48
CA ARG A 490 21.41 -9.69 14.67
C ARG A 490 19.91 -9.62 14.43
N PHE A 491 19.38 -10.59 13.70
CA PHE A 491 17.97 -10.66 13.34
C PHE A 491 17.06 -10.66 14.56
N GLU A 492 17.40 -11.45 15.57
CA GLU A 492 16.61 -11.64 16.79
C GLU A 492 16.42 -10.32 17.55
N ASN A 493 17.47 -9.51 17.62
CA ASN A 493 17.44 -8.21 18.28
C ASN A 493 16.54 -7.23 17.50
N LEU A 494 16.69 -7.20 16.18
CA LEU A 494 15.87 -6.36 15.30
C LEU A 494 14.40 -6.75 15.34
N ALA A 495 14.09 -8.05 15.32
CA ALA A 495 12.73 -8.56 15.41
C ALA A 495 12.10 -8.20 16.76
N THR A 496 12.84 -8.38 17.86
CA THR A 496 12.38 -8.00 19.21
C THR A 496 12.07 -6.49 19.33
N GLN A 497 12.95 -5.64 18.80
CA GLN A 497 12.73 -4.18 18.80
C GLN A 497 11.52 -3.79 17.95
N ALA A 498 11.36 -4.43 16.80
CA ALA A 498 10.22 -4.20 15.92
C ALA A 498 8.89 -4.64 16.56
N ASP A 499 8.87 -5.81 17.22
CA ASP A 499 7.75 -6.31 18.01
C ASP A 499 7.36 -5.34 19.12
N ALA A 500 8.34 -4.92 19.94
CA ALA A 500 8.11 -3.98 21.04
C ALA A 500 7.53 -2.65 20.57
N LYS A 501 8.03 -2.13 19.43
CA LYS A 501 7.54 -0.89 18.83
C LYS A 501 6.09 -1.01 18.39
N LEU A 502 5.73 -2.07 17.66
CA LEU A 502 4.36 -2.27 17.17
C LEU A 502 3.42 -2.60 18.33
N PHE A 503 3.84 -3.44 19.28
CA PHE A 503 3.04 -3.77 20.47
C PHE A 503 2.73 -2.55 21.34
N ARG A 504 3.67 -1.62 21.47
CA ARG A 504 3.42 -0.33 22.14
C ARG A 504 2.38 0.52 21.41
N ALA A 505 2.47 0.56 20.07
CA ALA A 505 1.53 1.33 19.25
C ALA A 505 0.09 0.78 19.33
N LEU A 506 -0.09 -0.53 19.32
CA LEU A 506 -1.42 -1.16 19.35
C LEU A 506 -2.15 -1.09 20.70
N LYS A 507 -1.47 -0.64 21.78
CA LYS A 507 -2.12 -0.32 23.06
C LYS A 507 -3.06 0.89 22.94
N ASN A 508 -2.84 1.76 21.95
CA ASN A 508 -3.79 2.84 21.62
C ASN A 508 -5.08 2.23 21.04
N LYS A 509 -6.25 2.63 21.57
CA LYS A 509 -7.57 2.17 21.13
C LYS A 509 -7.86 2.45 19.64
N ASP A 510 -7.29 3.52 19.10
CA ASP A 510 -7.46 3.90 17.70
C ASP A 510 -6.61 3.06 16.73
N HIS A 511 -5.74 2.19 17.24
CA HIS A 511 -4.90 1.37 16.38
C HIS A 511 -5.70 0.20 15.81
N CYS A 512 -5.58 -0.03 14.48
CA CYS A 512 -6.35 -1.05 13.75
C CYS A 512 -6.23 -2.48 14.31
N LEU A 513 -5.12 -2.81 14.96
CA LEU A 513 -4.90 -4.10 15.62
C LEU A 513 -5.34 -4.14 17.09
N HIS A 514 -5.82 -3.02 17.66
CA HIS A 514 -6.24 -2.98 19.06
C HIS A 514 -7.32 -4.03 19.35
N GLN A 515 -8.22 -4.24 18.40
CA GLN A 515 -9.29 -5.24 18.47
C GLN A 515 -8.82 -6.70 18.67
N LEU A 516 -7.53 -6.99 18.46
CA LEU A 516 -6.95 -8.32 18.69
C LEU A 516 -6.38 -8.51 20.10
N LEU A 517 -6.33 -7.44 20.90
CA LEU A 517 -5.88 -7.56 22.28
C LEU A 517 -6.98 -8.18 23.14
N PRO A 518 -6.63 -9.03 24.10
CA PRO A 518 -7.57 -9.52 25.09
C PRO A 518 -8.01 -8.40 26.04
N ASP A 519 -9.03 -8.68 26.83
CA ASP A 519 -9.52 -7.76 27.85
C ASP A 519 -8.42 -7.42 28.87
N LYS A 520 -8.52 -6.22 29.44
CA LYS A 520 -7.68 -5.83 30.56
C LYS A 520 -8.13 -6.57 31.81
N ARG A 521 -7.16 -6.87 32.68
CA ARG A 521 -7.47 -7.44 33.99
C ARG A 521 -8.29 -6.45 34.80
N THR A 522 -9.33 -6.94 35.42
CA THR A 522 -10.04 -6.24 36.48
C THR A 522 -9.14 -6.19 37.72
N ASN A 523 -9.07 -5.05 38.37
CA ASN A 523 -8.25 -4.85 39.56
C ASN A 523 -8.54 -5.92 40.62
N TYR A 524 -7.53 -6.72 40.93
CA TYR A 524 -7.55 -7.56 42.10
C TYR A 524 -7.11 -6.73 43.31
N SER A 525 -7.71 -6.98 44.47
CA SER A 525 -7.37 -6.37 45.77
C SER A 525 -5.95 -6.67 46.26
N LEU A 526 -5.16 -7.46 45.52
CA LEU A 526 -3.80 -7.83 45.85
C LEU A 526 -2.79 -6.96 45.08
N ASN A 527 -1.83 -6.37 45.80
CA ASN A 527 -0.69 -5.66 45.24
C ASN A 527 0.27 -6.64 44.55
N LEU A 528 -0.06 -7.08 43.33
CA LEU A 528 0.79 -7.94 42.53
C LEU A 528 1.95 -7.13 41.90
N ARG A 529 3.08 -7.82 41.66
CA ARG A 529 4.23 -7.22 40.96
C ARG A 529 3.78 -6.58 39.65
N LYS A 530 4.22 -5.34 39.38
CA LYS A 530 3.90 -4.64 38.13
C LYS A 530 4.40 -5.45 36.94
N ARG A 531 3.49 -5.78 36.02
CA ARG A 531 3.81 -6.40 34.74
C ARG A 531 4.00 -5.32 33.66
N GLY A 532 4.60 -5.68 32.52
CA GLY A 532 4.79 -4.75 31.40
C GLY A 532 3.50 -4.33 30.69
N HIS A 533 2.36 -5.02 30.95
CA HIS A 533 1.03 -4.67 30.47
C HIS A 533 -0.10 -5.23 31.36
N ASP A 534 -1.30 -4.67 31.19
CA ASP A 534 -2.49 -4.98 32.01
C ASP A 534 -3.44 -6.00 31.34
N TYR A 535 -3.07 -6.60 30.22
CA TYR A 535 -3.93 -7.54 29.49
C TYR A 535 -3.97 -8.92 30.13
N CYS A 536 -5.11 -9.59 30.04
CA CYS A 536 -5.23 -11.01 30.38
C CYS A 536 -4.37 -11.83 29.42
N LEU A 537 -3.70 -12.85 29.93
CA LEU A 537 -2.99 -13.80 29.06
C LEU A 537 -4.00 -14.83 28.56
N PRO A 538 -4.12 -15.04 27.25
CA PRO A 538 -5.03 -16.06 26.71
C PRO A 538 -4.52 -17.46 27.03
N GLU A 539 -5.45 -18.39 27.25
CA GLU A 539 -5.16 -19.83 27.24
C GLU A 539 -4.99 -20.26 25.78
N LEU A 540 -3.85 -20.86 25.47
CA LEU A 540 -3.47 -21.23 24.11
C LEU A 540 -3.17 -22.73 24.05
N GLN A 541 -3.74 -23.39 23.04
CA GLN A 541 -3.61 -24.83 22.87
C GLN A 541 -2.40 -25.22 22.01
N THR A 542 -1.91 -24.31 21.16
CA THR A 542 -0.84 -24.60 20.21
C THR A 542 0.32 -23.61 20.31
N GLU A 543 1.55 -24.11 20.21
CA GLU A 543 2.75 -23.26 20.11
C GLU A 543 2.73 -22.38 18.84
N LEU A 544 2.06 -22.82 17.78
CA LEU A 544 1.89 -22.03 16.55
C LEU A 544 1.13 -20.73 16.83
N HIS A 545 -0.01 -20.80 17.52
CA HIS A 545 -0.79 -19.61 17.86
C HIS A 545 -0.11 -18.78 18.94
N LYS A 546 0.55 -19.39 19.89
CA LYS A 546 1.34 -18.72 20.94
C LYS A 546 2.49 -17.89 20.35
N SER A 547 3.14 -18.39 19.31
CA SER A 547 4.24 -17.70 18.62
C SER A 547 3.76 -16.61 17.65
N SER A 548 2.45 -16.51 17.34
CA SER A 548 1.88 -15.43 16.52
C SER A 548 2.12 -14.06 17.16
N PHE A 549 2.11 -12.99 16.36
CA PHE A 549 2.56 -11.66 16.79
C PHE A 549 1.92 -11.17 18.10
N ILE A 550 0.60 -11.18 18.19
CA ILE A 550 -0.11 -10.66 19.38
C ILE A 550 0.25 -11.47 20.62
N ASN A 551 0.08 -12.79 20.54
CA ASN A 551 0.31 -13.69 21.68
C ASN A 551 1.77 -13.69 22.10
N ARG A 552 2.71 -13.77 21.14
CA ARG A 552 4.15 -13.67 21.42
C ARG A 552 4.49 -12.40 22.20
N CYS A 553 3.92 -11.27 21.83
CA CYS A 553 4.15 -10.01 22.54
C CYS A 553 3.50 -9.99 23.94
N LEU A 554 2.29 -10.51 24.08
CA LEU A 554 1.62 -10.63 25.38
C LEU A 554 2.45 -11.48 26.37
N PHE A 555 3.04 -12.58 25.92
CA PHE A 555 3.87 -13.42 26.80
C PHE A 555 5.29 -12.88 27.00
N LYS A 556 5.86 -12.18 26.03
CA LYS A 556 7.24 -11.68 26.09
C LYS A 556 7.39 -10.39 26.87
N PHE A 557 6.38 -9.51 26.83
CA PHE A 557 6.43 -8.19 27.45
C PHE A 557 5.58 -8.08 28.73
N VAL A 558 5.44 -9.22 29.43
CA VAL A 558 4.71 -9.32 30.72
C VAL A 558 5.43 -8.56 31.83
#